data_b1777dcd948b7b92227b287908229113
#
_entry.id   b1777dcd948b7b92227b287908229113
#
_cell.length_a   1.000
_cell.length_b   1.000
_cell.length_c   1.000
_cell.angle_alpha   90.00
_cell.angle_beta   90.00
_cell.angle_gamma   90.00
#
_symmetry.space_group_name_H-M   'P 1'
#
loop_
_entity.id
_entity.type
_entity.pdbx_description
1 polymer ?
#
loop_
_entity_poly.entity_id
_entity_poly.type
_entity_poly.pdbx_seq_one_letter_code
_entity_poly.pdbx_strand_id
1 'polypeptide(L)'
;MPAGAIGISPTGVTTRVDVPAESTEEEYFQACHAARVWMDAQAPTADSLIEPYLAMLQASPTGEAGSWNVRWADLGLARQAAVITAAQAAANAGCG
;
A
#
# COMPACT_ATOMS: atom_id res chain seq x y z
N MET A 1 -6.67 2.07 -18.57
CA MET A 1 -6.30 3.43 -18.13
C MET A 1 -4.99 3.82 -18.79
N PRO A 2 -4.79 5.11 -19.13
CA PRO A 2 -3.48 5.56 -19.62
C PRO A 2 -2.38 5.28 -18.60
N ALA A 3 -1.14 5.08 -19.07
CA ALA A 3 0.01 4.91 -18.19
C ALA A 3 0.15 6.14 -17.28
N GLY A 4 0.45 5.93 -16.01
CA GLY A 4 0.57 7.00 -15.02
C GLY A 4 -0.76 7.45 -14.42
N ALA A 5 -1.88 6.87 -14.82
CA ALA A 5 -3.19 7.21 -14.25
C ALA A 5 -3.29 6.67 -12.82
N ILE A 6 -4.06 7.38 -12.00
CA ILE A 6 -4.27 7.04 -10.60
C ILE A 6 -5.74 6.72 -10.39
N GLY A 7 -6.02 5.57 -9.76
CA GLY A 7 -7.37 5.21 -9.36
C GLY A 7 -7.60 5.62 -7.91
N ILE A 8 -8.69 6.36 -7.68
CA ILE A 8 -9.06 6.87 -6.36
C ILE A 8 -10.42 6.31 -6.00
N SER A 9 -10.54 5.76 -4.79
CA SER A 9 -11.79 5.22 -4.29
C SER A 9 -12.81 6.34 -4.02
N PRO A 10 -14.12 5.99 -3.85
CA PRO A 10 -15.13 7.00 -3.51
C PRO A 10 -14.82 7.78 -2.24
N THR A 11 -14.01 7.25 -1.32
CA THR A 11 -13.64 7.93 -0.10
C THR A 11 -12.36 8.76 -0.23
N GLY A 12 -11.78 8.84 -1.44
CA GLY A 12 -10.60 9.67 -1.70
C GLY A 12 -9.27 8.97 -1.48
N VAL A 13 -9.26 7.65 -1.32
CA VAL A 13 -8.04 6.87 -1.10
C VAL A 13 -7.48 6.44 -2.45
N THR A 14 -6.18 6.67 -2.68
CA THR A 14 -5.51 6.15 -3.87
C THR A 14 -5.34 4.65 -3.73
N THR A 15 -6.04 3.89 -4.58
CA THR A 15 -6.05 2.43 -4.53
C THR A 15 -5.33 1.80 -5.72
N ARG A 16 -4.96 2.59 -6.72
CA ARG A 16 -4.28 2.12 -7.90
C ARG A 16 -3.38 3.20 -8.47
N VAL A 17 -2.19 2.81 -8.88
CA VAL A 17 -1.25 3.67 -9.62
C VAL A 17 -0.81 2.88 -10.84
N ASP A 18 -1.12 3.37 -12.03
CA ASP A 18 -0.90 2.66 -13.28
C ASP A 18 0.47 2.96 -13.87
N VAL A 19 1.50 2.60 -13.11
CA VAL A 19 2.90 2.58 -13.56
C VAL A 19 3.54 1.31 -13.03
N PRO A 20 4.63 0.83 -13.64
CA PRO A 20 5.35 -0.33 -13.10
C PRO A 20 5.83 -0.05 -11.67
N ALA A 21 5.55 -0.98 -10.77
CA ALA A 21 6.01 -0.88 -9.40
C ALA A 21 7.54 -0.97 -9.34
N GLU A 22 8.15 -0.14 -8.50
CA GLU A 22 9.60 -0.09 -8.35
C GLU A 22 9.99 -0.12 -6.88
N SER A 23 10.65 -1.20 -6.48
CA SER A 23 11.23 -1.36 -5.16
C SER A 23 12.31 -2.44 -5.23
N THR A 24 13.20 -2.45 -4.24
CA THR A 24 14.09 -3.59 -4.06
C THR A 24 13.28 -4.75 -3.49
N GLU A 25 13.82 -5.97 -3.58
CA GLU A 25 13.18 -7.15 -3.01
C GLU A 25 12.99 -6.98 -1.50
N GLU A 26 14.00 -6.45 -0.82
CA GLU A 26 13.94 -6.20 0.62
C GLU A 26 12.85 -5.18 0.95
N GLU A 27 12.77 -4.09 0.20
CA GLU A 27 11.75 -3.07 0.40
C GLU A 27 10.34 -3.64 0.19
N TYR A 28 10.16 -4.44 -0.84
CA TYR A 28 8.90 -5.12 -1.08
C TYR A 28 8.52 -6.00 0.10
N PHE A 29 9.47 -6.81 0.58
CA PHE A 29 9.23 -7.70 1.72
C PHE A 29 8.86 -6.91 2.97
N GLN A 30 9.58 -5.82 3.25
CA GLN A 30 9.30 -4.97 4.41
C GLN A 30 7.90 -4.37 4.34
N ALA A 31 7.51 -3.85 3.17
CA ALA A 31 6.19 -3.26 2.96
C ALA A 31 5.09 -4.30 3.10
N CYS A 32 5.29 -5.49 2.53
CA CYS A 32 4.32 -6.58 2.61
C CYS A 32 4.16 -7.06 4.05
N HIS A 33 5.26 -7.22 4.77
CA HIS A 33 5.24 -7.63 6.17
C HIS A 33 4.51 -6.60 7.05
N ALA A 34 4.82 -5.32 6.87
CA ALA A 34 4.16 -4.25 7.63
C ALA A 34 2.66 -4.24 7.38
N ALA A 35 2.24 -4.41 6.13
CA ALA A 35 0.82 -4.49 5.78
C ALA A 35 0.17 -5.69 6.46
N ARG A 36 0.83 -6.84 6.46
CA ARG A 36 0.30 -8.06 7.06
C ARG A 36 0.14 -7.91 8.58
N VAL A 37 1.12 -7.33 9.25
CA VAL A 37 1.05 -7.09 10.69
C VAL A 37 -0.13 -6.18 11.02
N TRP A 38 -0.32 -5.11 10.25
CA TRP A 38 -1.43 -4.20 10.47
C TRP A 38 -2.77 -4.91 10.25
N MET A 39 -2.89 -5.66 9.15
CA MET A 39 -4.13 -6.38 8.83
C MET A 39 -4.48 -7.43 9.87
N ASP A 40 -3.48 -8.15 10.38
CA ASP A 40 -3.69 -9.17 11.41
C ASP A 40 -4.13 -8.58 12.75
N ALA A 41 -3.83 -7.31 12.99
CA ALA A 41 -4.23 -6.61 14.21
C ALA A 41 -5.66 -6.11 14.16
N GLN A 42 -6.31 -6.13 12.99
CA GLN A 42 -7.68 -5.68 12.85
C GLN A 42 -8.66 -6.78 13.28
N ALA A 43 -9.86 -6.37 13.69
CA ALA A 43 -10.92 -7.32 14.00
C ALA A 43 -11.28 -8.13 12.74
N PRO A 44 -11.63 -9.41 12.88
CA PRO A 44 -12.05 -10.19 11.70
C PRO A 44 -13.22 -9.53 11.00
N THR A 45 -13.12 -9.45 9.67
CA THR A 45 -14.16 -8.86 8.82
C THR A 45 -14.23 -9.63 7.51
N ALA A 46 -15.38 -9.63 6.89
CA ALA A 46 -15.57 -10.21 5.57
C ALA A 46 -15.06 -9.29 4.46
N ASP A 47 -14.80 -8.02 4.77
CA ASP A 47 -14.38 -7.04 3.79
C ASP A 47 -12.86 -7.01 3.65
N SER A 48 -12.40 -6.57 2.47
CA SER A 48 -10.98 -6.35 2.24
C SER A 48 -10.44 -5.25 3.15
N LEU A 49 -9.24 -5.44 3.67
CA LEU A 49 -8.54 -4.44 4.48
C LEU A 49 -7.60 -3.58 3.66
N ILE A 50 -7.55 -3.76 2.32
CA ILE A 50 -6.64 -3.01 1.46
C ILE A 50 -6.92 -1.51 1.51
N GLU A 51 -8.17 -1.10 1.28
CA GLU A 51 -8.51 0.33 1.29
C GLU A 51 -8.28 0.98 2.65
N PRO A 52 -8.76 0.42 3.78
CA PRO A 52 -8.46 0.98 5.08
C PRO A 52 -6.97 1.09 5.38
N TYR A 53 -6.18 0.10 4.98
CA TYR A 53 -4.74 0.14 5.15
C TYR A 53 -4.10 1.27 4.34
N LEU A 54 -4.47 1.40 3.07
CA LEU A 54 -3.94 2.47 2.21
C LEU A 54 -4.39 3.84 2.72
N ALA A 55 -5.60 3.95 3.24
CA ALA A 55 -6.09 5.19 3.85
C ALA A 55 -5.21 5.60 5.04
N MET A 56 -4.85 4.64 5.88
CA MET A 56 -3.96 4.89 7.02
C MET A 56 -2.59 5.39 6.56
N LEU A 57 -2.00 4.73 5.55
CA LEU A 57 -0.70 5.14 5.02
C LEU A 57 -0.75 6.55 4.45
N GLN A 58 -1.80 6.85 3.69
CA GLN A 58 -1.94 8.13 3.00
C GLN A 58 -2.25 9.28 3.95
N ALA A 59 -2.85 8.98 5.10
CA ALA A 59 -3.16 9.99 6.12
C ALA A 59 -1.99 10.27 7.06
N SER A 60 -0.96 9.43 7.08
CA SER A 60 0.17 9.60 8.01
C SER A 60 1.00 10.83 7.62
N PRO A 61 1.22 11.76 8.55
CA PRO A 61 2.02 12.97 8.27
C PRO A 61 3.52 12.71 8.23
N THR A 62 3.98 11.56 8.70
CA THR A 62 5.42 11.25 8.81
C THR A 62 5.83 9.97 8.11
N GLY A 63 4.86 9.26 7.49
CA GLY A 63 5.10 7.94 6.91
C GLY A 63 4.96 6.84 7.94
N GLU A 64 4.88 5.61 7.45
CA GLU A 64 4.70 4.41 8.25
C GLU A 64 5.66 3.32 7.76
N ALA A 65 5.80 2.24 8.51
CA ALA A 65 6.66 1.13 8.11
C ALA A 65 6.29 0.58 6.73
N GLY A 66 5.01 0.56 6.42
CA GLY A 66 4.51 0.06 5.13
C GLY A 66 4.86 0.95 3.94
N SER A 67 5.33 2.17 4.16
CA SER A 67 5.81 3.09 3.14
C SER A 67 7.26 3.51 3.41
N TRP A 68 8.03 2.66 4.08
CA TRP A 68 9.46 2.86 4.39
C TRP A 68 9.71 4.15 5.16
N ASN A 69 8.77 4.54 6.02
CA ASN A 69 8.83 5.76 6.84
C ASN A 69 8.90 7.04 5.99
N VAL A 70 8.32 6.99 4.79
CA VAL A 70 8.22 8.15 3.88
C VAL A 70 6.75 8.52 3.75
N ARG A 71 6.45 9.82 3.80
CA ARG A 71 5.09 10.29 3.56
C ARG A 71 4.61 9.85 2.18
N TRP A 72 3.33 9.47 2.07
CA TRP A 72 2.77 9.03 0.79
C TRP A 72 3.01 10.03 -0.33
N ALA A 73 2.80 11.31 -0.05
CA ALA A 73 2.97 12.37 -1.05
C ALA A 73 4.42 12.54 -1.50
N ASP A 74 5.39 12.07 -0.71
CA ASP A 74 6.81 12.15 -1.04
C ASP A 74 7.29 10.92 -1.80
N LEU A 75 6.46 9.88 -1.93
CA LEU A 75 6.77 8.73 -2.76
C LEU A 75 6.51 9.06 -4.23
N GLY A 76 7.43 8.69 -5.11
CA GLY A 76 7.16 8.73 -6.54
C GLY A 76 6.10 7.72 -6.93
N LEU A 77 5.48 7.89 -8.11
CA LEU A 77 4.39 7.00 -8.54
C LEU A 77 4.80 5.54 -8.57
N ALA A 78 6.00 5.22 -9.03
CA ALA A 78 6.47 3.84 -9.08
C ALA A 78 6.60 3.22 -7.67
N ARG A 79 6.98 4.03 -6.68
CA ARG A 79 7.08 3.59 -5.29
C ARG A 79 5.69 3.43 -4.66
N GLN A 80 4.76 4.33 -4.98
CA GLN A 80 3.36 4.18 -4.55
C GLN A 80 2.76 2.90 -5.12
N ALA A 81 3.03 2.60 -6.40
CA ALA A 81 2.60 1.35 -7.01
C ALA A 81 3.18 0.14 -6.29
N ALA A 82 4.44 0.21 -5.85
CA ALA A 82 5.07 -0.87 -5.10
C ALA A 82 4.39 -1.08 -3.74
N VAL A 83 4.04 -0.02 -3.03
CA VAL A 83 3.32 -0.12 -1.75
C VAL A 83 1.96 -0.78 -1.96
N ILE A 84 1.22 -0.39 -2.98
CA ILE A 84 -0.10 -0.97 -3.29
C ILE A 84 0.05 -2.45 -3.63
N THR A 85 1.03 -2.81 -4.45
CA THR A 85 1.28 -4.21 -4.82
C THR A 85 1.60 -5.04 -3.57
N ALA A 86 2.44 -4.51 -2.67
CA ALA A 86 2.77 -5.19 -1.43
C ALA A 86 1.53 -5.36 -0.53
N ALA A 87 0.67 -4.34 -0.45
CA ALA A 87 -0.56 -4.42 0.33
C ALA A 87 -1.50 -5.49 -0.21
N GLN A 88 -1.61 -5.60 -1.54
CA GLN A 88 -2.44 -6.63 -2.18
C GLN A 88 -1.89 -8.03 -1.89
N ALA A 89 -0.57 -8.20 -1.95
CA ALA A 89 0.06 -9.48 -1.61
C ALA A 89 -0.20 -9.85 -0.16
N ALA A 90 -0.10 -8.86 0.75
CA ALA A 90 -0.37 -9.10 2.17
C ALA A 90 -1.81 -9.53 2.41
N ALA A 91 -2.77 -8.91 1.72
CA ALA A 91 -4.19 -9.27 1.83
C ALA A 91 -4.45 -10.70 1.37
N ASN A 92 -3.63 -11.22 0.46
CA ASN A 92 -3.73 -12.58 -0.06
C ASN A 92 -2.75 -13.54 0.65
N ALA A 93 -2.19 -13.13 1.78
CA ALA A 93 -1.20 -13.91 2.55
C ALA A 93 0.02 -14.30 1.72
N GLY A 94 0.45 -13.43 0.80
CA GLY A 94 1.52 -13.68 -0.15
C GLY A 94 2.89 -13.12 0.22
N CYS A 95 3.13 -12.78 1.48
CA CYS A 95 4.40 -12.18 1.90
C CYS A 95 5.51 -13.20 2.20
N GLY A 96 5.39 -14.36 1.70
CA GLY A 96 6.42 -15.38 1.91
C GLY A 96 6.28 -16.18 3.18
#